data_30e0969ed1f8e6f8c0a45b695c9bbcc4
#
_entry.id   30e0969ed1f8e6f8c0a45b695c9bbcc4
#
_cell.length_a   1.000
_cell.length_b   1.000
_cell.length_c   1.000
_cell.angle_alpha   90.00
_cell.angle_beta   90.00
_cell.angle_gamma   90.00
#
_symmetry.space_group_name_H-M   'P 1'
#
loop_
_entity.id
_entity.type
_entity.pdbx_description
1 polymer ?
#
loop_
_entity_poly.entity_id
_entity_poly.type
_entity_poly.pdbx_seq_one_letter_code
_entity_poly.pdbx_strand_id
1 'polypeptide(L)'
;LDLGSGIATACLGHGHPELAAALTEQAGKLTHISNLYYTEPQGLLAEKLVQHAGGHGKMFFCNSGAEANEGLYKIARLHGHADGRYEVITTENSFHGRTLAGIAATGQNKVKQGFEPAVEGFKHVPFNDLGAMQAAITEKTAAILIEGIQGEGGIYPAKPEYLLGLRKLCTDKNILMMMDSVQCGFFRTGHFQSWETILSDSNSDGFQPDAFSMAKSLGAGLPMGAIWANEPLQDLLGPGTHGTTFGGTPLVSAHALKALEI
;
A
#
# COMPACT_ATOMS: atom_id res chain seq x y z
N LEU A 1 15.57 15.11 -19.69
CA LEU A 1 15.54 13.73 -19.21
C LEU A 1 15.11 13.72 -17.74
N ASP A 2 14.00 13.03 -17.44
CA ASP A 2 13.47 12.87 -16.08
C ASP A 2 13.92 11.51 -15.51
N LEU A 3 14.91 11.54 -14.61
CA LEU A 3 15.40 10.35 -13.92
C LEU A 3 14.68 10.10 -12.57
N GLY A 4 13.89 11.08 -12.09
CA GLY A 4 13.13 10.98 -10.85
C GLY A 4 11.70 10.48 -11.04
N SER A 5 11.20 10.47 -12.28
CA SER A 5 9.84 10.04 -12.65
C SER A 5 8.74 10.67 -11.79
N GLY A 6 8.88 11.94 -11.37
CA GLY A 6 7.94 12.60 -10.45
C GLY A 6 7.84 11.89 -9.09
N ILE A 7 8.97 11.54 -8.48
CA ILE A 7 9.08 10.74 -7.24
C ILE A 7 8.51 9.32 -7.45
N ALA A 8 9.05 8.64 -8.48
CA ALA A 8 8.71 7.26 -8.84
C ALA A 8 7.22 7.04 -9.23
N THR A 9 6.58 8.01 -9.88
CA THR A 9 5.16 7.91 -10.30
C THR A 9 4.99 7.63 -11.79
N ALA A 10 5.73 8.34 -12.66
CA ALA A 10 5.61 8.21 -14.11
C ALA A 10 6.43 7.02 -14.63
N CYS A 11 6.00 5.79 -14.31
CA CYS A 11 6.74 4.56 -14.61
C CYS A 11 6.96 4.32 -16.11
N LEU A 12 6.08 4.83 -16.97
CA LEU A 12 6.17 4.74 -18.43
C LEU A 12 6.69 6.05 -19.09
N GLY A 13 7.20 6.99 -18.29
CA GLY A 13 7.64 8.30 -18.75
C GLY A 13 6.49 9.26 -19.04
N HIS A 14 6.82 10.32 -19.81
CA HIS A 14 5.87 11.40 -20.12
C HIS A 14 5.35 11.26 -21.55
N GLY A 15 4.03 11.51 -21.72
CA GLY A 15 3.41 11.54 -23.05
C GLY A 15 3.36 10.19 -23.76
N HIS A 16 3.30 9.09 -23.03
CA HIS A 16 3.16 7.74 -23.62
C HIS A 16 1.90 7.68 -24.50
N PRO A 17 2.00 7.34 -25.79
CA PRO A 17 0.89 7.49 -26.73
C PRO A 17 -0.33 6.65 -26.38
N GLU A 18 -0.14 5.41 -25.92
CA GLU A 18 -1.26 4.55 -25.52
C GLU A 18 -1.95 5.04 -24.26
N LEU A 19 -1.21 5.60 -23.27
CA LEU A 19 -1.79 6.22 -22.09
C LEU A 19 -2.60 7.46 -22.44
N ALA A 20 -2.08 8.32 -23.32
CA ALA A 20 -2.78 9.52 -23.81
C ALA A 20 -4.06 9.12 -24.57
N ALA A 21 -4.00 8.08 -25.41
CA ALA A 21 -5.16 7.58 -26.14
C ALA A 21 -6.24 7.04 -25.18
N ALA A 22 -5.88 6.23 -24.20
CA ALA A 22 -6.83 5.69 -23.20
C ALA A 22 -7.50 6.78 -22.39
N LEU A 23 -6.76 7.83 -22.00
CA LEU A 23 -7.31 9.00 -21.30
C LEU A 23 -8.31 9.73 -22.19
N THR A 24 -7.95 10.01 -23.45
CA THR A 24 -8.80 10.74 -24.39
C THR A 24 -10.10 9.97 -24.65
N GLU A 25 -10.02 8.68 -24.88
CA GLU A 25 -11.17 7.82 -25.08
C GLU A 25 -12.10 7.81 -23.87
N GLN A 26 -11.55 7.57 -22.68
CA GLN A 26 -12.36 7.50 -21.46
C GLN A 26 -12.93 8.86 -21.05
N ALA A 27 -12.21 9.96 -21.28
CA ALA A 27 -12.72 11.31 -21.03
C ALA A 27 -13.92 11.65 -21.90
N GLY A 28 -13.97 11.10 -23.13
CA GLY A 28 -15.12 11.23 -24.02
C GLY A 28 -16.35 10.38 -23.64
N LYS A 29 -16.18 9.41 -22.71
CA LYS A 29 -17.28 8.52 -22.26
C LYS A 29 -17.82 8.94 -20.90
N LEU A 30 -16.97 8.86 -19.87
CA LEU A 30 -17.35 9.08 -18.47
C LEU A 30 -16.12 9.38 -17.63
N THR A 31 -16.05 10.56 -17.02
CA THR A 31 -14.94 10.95 -16.13
C THR A 31 -15.15 10.49 -14.69
N HIS A 32 -16.35 10.73 -14.14
CA HIS A 32 -16.67 10.46 -12.74
C HIS A 32 -18.15 10.19 -12.56
N ILE A 33 -18.51 9.24 -11.68
CA ILE A 33 -19.90 8.94 -11.33
C ILE A 33 -20.08 8.56 -9.86
N SER A 34 -19.00 8.58 -9.06
CA SER A 34 -19.00 8.12 -7.68
C SER A 34 -18.98 6.57 -7.54
N ASN A 35 -18.63 6.09 -6.35
CA ASN A 35 -18.65 4.66 -6.02
C ASN A 35 -20.04 4.13 -5.63
N LEU A 36 -21.10 4.88 -5.92
CA LEU A 36 -22.49 4.41 -5.82
C LEU A 36 -22.87 3.47 -6.98
N TYR A 37 -22.11 3.48 -8.07
CA TYR A 37 -22.36 2.69 -9.26
C TYR A 37 -21.11 1.91 -9.68
N TYR A 38 -21.30 0.72 -10.21
CA TYR A 38 -20.22 -0.04 -10.83
C TYR A 38 -19.84 0.56 -12.18
N THR A 39 -18.54 0.61 -12.45
CA THR A 39 -18.00 1.05 -13.74
C THR A 39 -17.03 0.00 -14.28
N GLU A 40 -17.07 -0.24 -15.58
CA GLU A 40 -16.26 -1.26 -16.24
C GLU A 40 -14.76 -1.06 -16.02
N PRO A 41 -14.16 0.15 -16.22
CA PRO A 41 -12.72 0.33 -16.04
C PRO A 41 -12.24 0.03 -14.61
N GLN A 42 -13.06 0.39 -13.60
CA GLN A 42 -12.72 0.11 -12.20
C GLN A 42 -12.78 -1.39 -11.90
N GLY A 43 -13.81 -2.08 -12.39
CA GLY A 43 -13.97 -3.52 -12.22
C GLY A 43 -12.84 -4.32 -12.86
N LEU A 44 -12.51 -4.01 -14.12
CA LEU A 44 -11.41 -4.66 -14.86
C LEU A 44 -10.04 -4.41 -14.20
N LEU A 45 -9.79 -3.18 -13.74
CA LEU A 45 -8.56 -2.89 -13.02
C LEU A 45 -8.47 -3.67 -11.70
N ALA A 46 -9.56 -3.73 -10.93
CA ALA A 46 -9.60 -4.49 -9.69
C ALA A 46 -9.34 -5.98 -9.92
N GLU A 47 -9.97 -6.57 -10.94
CA GLU A 47 -9.77 -7.97 -11.33
C GLU A 47 -8.30 -8.26 -11.65
N LYS A 48 -7.68 -7.45 -12.53
CA LYS A 48 -6.27 -7.63 -12.90
C LYS A 48 -5.32 -7.46 -11.72
N LEU A 49 -5.53 -6.45 -10.86
CA LEU A 49 -4.71 -6.25 -9.66
C LEU A 49 -4.85 -7.41 -8.67
N VAL A 50 -6.06 -7.95 -8.48
CA VAL A 50 -6.29 -9.13 -7.66
C VAL A 50 -5.60 -10.36 -8.25
N GLN A 51 -5.62 -10.55 -9.58
CA GLN A 51 -4.88 -11.63 -10.23
C GLN A 51 -3.37 -11.56 -9.95
N HIS A 52 -2.77 -10.36 -10.06
CA HIS A 52 -1.36 -10.14 -9.69
C HIS A 52 -1.09 -10.34 -8.20
N ALA A 53 -2.08 -10.09 -7.35
CA ALA A 53 -1.97 -10.30 -5.90
C ALA A 53 -2.25 -11.75 -5.45
N GLY A 54 -2.23 -12.71 -6.37
CA GLY A 54 -2.42 -14.14 -6.05
C GLY A 54 -3.82 -14.69 -6.32
N GLY A 55 -4.70 -13.92 -6.96
CA GLY A 55 -6.02 -14.37 -7.42
C GLY A 55 -7.12 -14.40 -6.34
N HIS A 56 -6.87 -13.80 -5.17
CA HIS A 56 -7.83 -13.74 -4.06
C HIS A 56 -7.79 -12.37 -3.36
N GLY A 57 -8.73 -12.12 -2.45
CA GLY A 57 -8.86 -10.85 -1.76
C GLY A 57 -9.63 -9.79 -2.56
N LYS A 58 -9.65 -8.56 -2.07
CA LYS A 58 -10.35 -7.43 -2.69
C LYS A 58 -9.49 -6.17 -2.74
N MET A 59 -9.82 -5.30 -3.69
CA MET A 59 -9.23 -3.98 -3.83
C MET A 59 -10.19 -2.89 -3.32
N PHE A 60 -9.62 -1.89 -2.64
CA PHE A 60 -10.27 -0.62 -2.38
C PHE A 60 -9.44 0.49 -3.05
N PHE A 61 -10.06 1.31 -3.89
CA PHE A 61 -9.39 2.40 -4.58
C PHE A 61 -9.53 3.72 -3.82
N CYS A 62 -8.46 4.51 -3.82
CA CYS A 62 -8.40 5.88 -3.29
C CYS A 62 -7.56 6.77 -4.23
N ASN A 63 -7.11 7.95 -3.78
CA ASN A 63 -6.48 8.93 -4.66
C ASN A 63 -4.98 9.12 -4.42
N SER A 64 -4.45 8.56 -3.33
CA SER A 64 -3.06 8.76 -2.93
C SER A 64 -2.55 7.62 -2.05
N GLY A 65 -1.22 7.52 -1.91
CA GLY A 65 -0.59 6.60 -0.96
C GLY A 65 -0.91 6.94 0.49
N ALA A 66 -1.12 8.22 0.80
CA ALA A 66 -1.52 8.64 2.14
C ALA A 66 -2.91 8.09 2.50
N GLU A 67 -3.90 8.21 1.60
CA GLU A 67 -5.23 7.62 1.80
C GLU A 67 -5.17 6.08 1.88
N ALA A 68 -4.34 5.44 1.06
CA ALA A 68 -4.17 4.00 1.10
C ALA A 68 -3.62 3.53 2.46
N ASN A 69 -2.60 4.20 2.98
CA ASN A 69 -2.05 3.87 4.31
C ASN A 69 -3.03 4.18 5.45
N GLU A 70 -3.81 5.27 5.38
CA GLU A 70 -4.92 5.52 6.32
C GLU A 70 -5.92 4.36 6.34
N GLY A 71 -6.22 3.78 5.18
CA GLY A 71 -7.05 2.59 5.10
C GLY A 71 -6.41 1.37 5.75
N LEU A 72 -5.10 1.14 5.58
CA LEU A 72 -4.38 0.06 6.27
C LEU A 72 -4.43 0.23 7.79
N TYR A 73 -4.25 1.46 8.32
CA TYR A 73 -4.37 1.72 9.77
C TYR A 73 -5.79 1.41 10.27
N LYS A 74 -6.82 1.72 9.47
CA LYS A 74 -8.22 1.40 9.80
C LYS A 74 -8.47 -0.10 9.77
N ILE A 75 -7.94 -0.85 8.79
CA ILE A 75 -8.00 -2.32 8.76
C ILE A 75 -7.38 -2.91 10.02
N ALA A 76 -6.17 -2.47 10.39
CA ALA A 76 -5.49 -2.94 11.59
C ALA A 76 -6.31 -2.72 12.86
N ARG A 77 -6.89 -1.52 13.02
CA ARG A 77 -7.73 -1.18 14.18
C ARG A 77 -9.05 -1.94 14.21
N LEU A 78 -9.70 -2.13 13.05
CA LEU A 78 -10.93 -2.92 12.96
C LEU A 78 -10.67 -4.40 13.28
N HIS A 79 -9.58 -4.96 12.76
CA HIS A 79 -9.15 -6.32 13.05
C HIS A 79 -8.89 -6.55 14.55
N GLY A 80 -8.21 -5.62 15.19
CA GLY A 80 -7.86 -5.72 16.60
C GLY A 80 -8.94 -5.25 17.57
N HIS A 81 -10.03 -4.65 17.09
CA HIS A 81 -10.98 -3.92 17.93
C HIS A 81 -11.59 -4.76 19.06
N ALA A 82 -12.02 -5.98 18.76
CA ALA A 82 -12.65 -6.88 19.73
C ALA A 82 -11.69 -7.26 20.88
N ASP A 83 -10.39 -7.29 20.62
CA ASP A 83 -9.34 -7.65 21.57
C ASP A 83 -8.67 -6.41 22.21
N GLY A 84 -9.15 -5.20 21.91
CA GLY A 84 -8.54 -3.95 22.39
C GLY A 84 -7.17 -3.64 21.75
N ARG A 85 -6.85 -4.24 20.59
CA ARG A 85 -5.60 -4.02 19.86
C ARG A 85 -5.78 -2.89 18.86
N TYR A 86 -4.82 -1.98 18.82
CA TYR A 86 -4.85 -0.81 17.94
C TYR A 86 -3.46 -0.30 17.55
N GLU A 87 -2.40 -0.84 18.16
CA GLU A 87 -1.02 -0.40 17.89
C GLU A 87 -0.53 -0.99 16.57
N VAL A 88 0.14 -0.14 15.78
CA VAL A 88 0.85 -0.52 14.55
C VAL A 88 2.34 -0.26 14.76
N ILE A 89 3.17 -1.30 14.59
CA ILE A 89 4.62 -1.16 14.65
C ILE A 89 5.14 -0.88 13.23
N THR A 90 5.91 0.18 13.09
CA THR A 90 6.59 0.56 11.85
C THR A 90 8.11 0.57 12.06
N THR A 91 8.88 1.06 11.09
CA THR A 91 10.33 1.06 11.19
C THR A 91 10.92 2.47 11.18
N GLU A 92 12.06 2.64 11.81
CA GLU A 92 12.87 3.85 11.71
C GLU A 92 13.22 4.13 10.25
N ASN A 93 13.33 5.41 9.89
CA ASN A 93 13.58 5.91 8.54
C ASN A 93 12.49 5.58 7.51
N SER A 94 11.38 4.93 7.89
CA SER A 94 10.23 4.70 7.01
C SER A 94 9.54 5.99 6.59
N PHE A 95 8.73 5.92 5.54
CA PHE A 95 7.85 7.00 5.11
C PHE A 95 6.47 6.46 4.72
N HIS A 96 5.43 6.87 5.47
CA HIS A 96 4.07 6.34 5.29
C HIS A 96 3.01 7.42 4.99
N GLY A 97 3.43 8.62 4.63
CA GLY A 97 2.54 9.72 4.22
C GLY A 97 2.62 10.97 5.06
N ARG A 98 1.75 11.94 4.74
CA ARG A 98 1.76 13.30 5.33
C ARG A 98 0.48 13.66 6.10
N THR A 99 -0.48 12.76 6.21
CA THR A 99 -1.62 12.91 7.15
C THR A 99 -1.12 12.86 8.60
N LEU A 100 -1.93 13.26 9.56
CA LEU A 100 -1.51 13.20 10.98
C LEU A 100 -1.18 11.76 11.42
N ALA A 101 -1.96 10.76 11.00
CA ALA A 101 -1.61 9.36 11.27
C ALA A 101 -0.42 8.89 10.40
N GLY A 102 -0.33 9.34 9.15
CA GLY A 102 0.80 9.04 8.27
C GLY A 102 2.13 9.54 8.81
N ILE A 103 2.20 10.77 9.36
CA ILE A 103 3.42 11.27 10.02
C ILE A 103 3.69 10.57 11.34
N ALA A 104 2.66 10.17 12.10
CA ALA A 104 2.83 9.38 13.30
C ALA A 104 3.42 7.99 13.01
N ALA A 105 2.97 7.34 11.92
CA ALA A 105 3.49 6.06 11.44
C ALA A 105 4.91 6.16 10.83
N THR A 106 5.28 7.32 10.27
CA THR A 106 6.58 7.56 9.62
C THR A 106 7.71 7.59 10.66
N GLY A 107 8.77 6.81 10.44
CA GLY A 107 9.93 6.68 11.33
C GLY A 107 10.96 7.81 11.21
N GLN A 108 10.56 9.03 10.83
CA GLN A 108 11.43 10.19 10.64
C GLN A 108 10.93 11.38 11.47
N ASN A 109 11.69 11.78 12.49
CA ASN A 109 11.28 12.87 13.41
C ASN A 109 11.09 14.22 12.69
N LYS A 110 11.86 14.50 11.64
CA LYS A 110 11.78 15.78 10.90
C LYS A 110 10.39 16.09 10.33
N VAL A 111 9.57 15.06 10.02
CA VAL A 111 8.23 15.25 9.44
C VAL A 111 7.14 15.41 10.51
N LYS A 112 7.46 15.17 11.78
CA LYS A 112 6.54 15.23 12.92
C LYS A 112 6.57 16.58 13.62
N GLN A 113 7.72 17.27 13.53
CA GLN A 113 7.97 18.51 14.25
C GLN A 113 6.95 19.60 13.90
N GLY A 114 6.28 20.15 14.90
CA GLY A 114 5.27 21.20 14.76
C GLY A 114 3.84 20.69 14.53
N PHE A 115 3.63 19.36 14.51
CA PHE A 115 2.32 18.73 14.33
C PHE A 115 1.87 17.91 15.55
N GLU A 116 2.46 18.19 16.70
CA GLU A 116 2.08 17.57 17.98
C GLU A 116 0.71 18.08 18.48
N PRO A 117 -0.08 17.25 19.20
CA PRO A 117 0.25 15.89 19.65
C PRO A 117 0.13 14.87 18.51
N ALA A 118 1.04 13.89 18.50
CA ALA A 118 1.00 12.81 17.53
C ALA A 118 -0.25 11.91 17.72
N VAL A 119 -0.73 11.32 16.63
CA VAL A 119 -1.75 10.26 16.72
C VAL A 119 -1.15 9.05 17.44
N GLU A 120 -1.81 8.61 18.51
CA GLU A 120 -1.36 7.48 19.33
C GLU A 120 -1.50 6.13 18.61
N GLY A 121 -0.71 5.15 19.07
CA GLY A 121 -0.75 3.77 18.60
C GLY A 121 0.29 3.42 17.54
N PHE A 122 1.31 4.25 17.36
CA PHE A 122 2.44 3.94 16.47
C PHE A 122 3.73 3.78 17.25
N LYS A 123 4.49 2.71 16.94
CA LYS A 123 5.82 2.43 17.48
C LYS A 123 6.82 2.26 16.35
N HIS A 124 8.08 2.60 16.60
CA HIS A 124 9.13 2.51 15.59
C HIS A 124 10.28 1.65 16.13
N VAL A 125 10.79 0.77 15.29
CA VAL A 125 11.94 -0.10 15.60
C VAL A 125 12.96 -0.04 14.45
N PRO A 126 14.23 -0.41 14.67
CA PRO A 126 15.20 -0.48 13.60
C PRO A 126 14.74 -1.41 12.45
N PHE A 127 14.97 -0.95 11.20
CA PHE A 127 14.67 -1.76 10.02
C PHE A 127 15.66 -2.92 9.90
N ASN A 128 15.19 -4.07 9.41
CA ASN A 128 15.98 -5.30 9.31
C ASN A 128 16.45 -5.88 10.67
N ASP A 129 15.78 -5.53 11.77
CA ASP A 129 16.02 -6.10 13.12
C ASP A 129 14.76 -6.84 13.60
N LEU A 130 14.73 -8.16 13.36
CA LEU A 130 13.64 -9.03 13.78
C LEU A 130 13.53 -9.13 15.32
N GLY A 131 14.66 -9.07 16.02
CA GLY A 131 14.69 -9.12 17.49
C GLY A 131 14.06 -7.89 18.11
N ALA A 132 14.41 -6.69 17.62
CA ALA A 132 13.77 -5.44 18.04
C ALA A 132 12.27 -5.42 17.73
N MET A 133 11.88 -5.92 16.54
CA MET A 133 10.46 -6.03 16.16
C MET A 133 9.71 -6.95 17.13
N GLN A 134 10.25 -8.13 17.43
CA GLN A 134 9.63 -9.06 18.37
C GLN A 134 9.51 -8.47 19.78
N ALA A 135 10.51 -7.75 20.24
CA ALA A 135 10.52 -7.12 21.58
C ALA A 135 9.50 -5.97 21.68
N ALA A 136 9.16 -5.30 20.58
CA ALA A 136 8.21 -4.19 20.56
C ALA A 136 6.74 -4.62 20.59
N ILE A 137 6.44 -5.90 20.30
CA ILE A 137 5.07 -6.44 20.30
C ILE A 137 4.52 -6.46 21.73
N THR A 138 3.31 -5.95 21.89
CA THR A 138 2.55 -5.96 23.14
C THR A 138 1.17 -6.58 22.94
N GLU A 139 0.40 -6.71 24.01
CA GLU A 139 -1.01 -7.14 23.95
C GLU A 139 -1.89 -6.19 23.12
N LYS A 140 -1.46 -4.94 22.94
CA LYS A 140 -2.17 -3.93 22.15
C LYS A 140 -1.78 -3.94 20.66
N THR A 141 -0.78 -4.71 20.24
CA THR A 141 -0.31 -4.72 18.86
C THR A 141 -1.33 -5.40 17.95
N ALA A 142 -1.81 -4.67 16.94
CA ALA A 142 -2.73 -5.15 15.91
C ALA A 142 -1.99 -5.54 14.63
N ALA A 143 -0.92 -4.80 14.26
CA ALA A 143 -0.24 -4.99 13.00
C ALA A 143 1.22 -4.54 13.02
N ILE A 144 1.99 -5.05 12.07
CA ILE A 144 3.28 -4.53 11.64
C ILE A 144 3.11 -3.98 10.22
N LEU A 145 3.56 -2.74 9.98
CA LEU A 145 3.57 -2.13 8.64
C LEU A 145 4.99 -1.74 8.27
N ILE A 146 5.47 -2.26 7.14
CA ILE A 146 6.80 -1.96 6.61
C ILE A 146 6.77 -1.68 5.11
N GLU A 147 7.79 -0.98 4.61
CA GLU A 147 8.14 -0.96 3.19
C GLU A 147 9.01 -2.17 2.87
N GLY A 148 8.82 -2.81 1.73
CA GLY A 148 9.77 -3.86 1.27
C GLY A 148 11.12 -3.26 0.90
N ILE A 149 11.12 -2.02 0.39
CA ILE A 149 12.30 -1.18 0.18
C ILE A 149 11.97 0.20 0.72
N GLN A 150 12.69 0.68 1.74
CA GLN A 150 12.55 2.03 2.25
C GLN A 150 13.04 3.03 1.19
N GLY A 151 12.10 3.66 0.45
CA GLY A 151 12.45 4.59 -0.61
C GLY A 151 12.98 5.92 -0.08
N GLU A 152 12.17 6.65 0.66
CA GLU A 152 12.50 7.95 1.25
C GLU A 152 13.54 7.85 2.38
N GLY A 153 13.77 6.66 2.90
CA GLY A 153 14.81 6.37 3.90
C GLY A 153 16.21 6.25 3.33
N GLY A 154 16.36 6.15 1.98
CA GLY A 154 17.67 6.07 1.32
C GLY A 154 17.87 4.83 0.43
N ILE A 155 16.79 4.19 -0.02
CA ILE A 155 16.79 2.99 -0.90
C ILE A 155 17.40 1.77 -0.16
N TYR A 156 16.86 1.44 0.98
CA TYR A 156 17.28 0.27 1.76
C TYR A 156 16.29 -0.89 1.59
N PRO A 157 16.70 -2.02 0.96
CA PRO A 157 15.85 -3.20 0.85
C PRO A 157 15.76 -3.97 2.18
N ALA A 158 14.62 -4.58 2.40
CA ALA A 158 14.46 -5.59 3.43
C ALA A 158 15.32 -6.82 3.07
N LYS A 159 15.88 -7.47 4.10
CA LYS A 159 16.57 -8.75 3.92
C LYS A 159 15.56 -9.88 3.76
N PRO A 160 15.82 -10.89 2.92
CA PRO A 160 14.93 -12.04 2.76
C PRO A 160 14.55 -12.69 4.09
N GLU A 161 15.54 -12.98 4.94
CA GLU A 161 15.32 -13.58 6.24
C GLU A 161 14.49 -12.71 7.20
N TYR A 162 14.55 -11.38 7.06
CA TYR A 162 13.73 -10.46 7.83
C TYR A 162 12.26 -10.54 7.40
N LEU A 163 11.96 -10.51 6.09
CA LEU A 163 10.60 -10.64 5.59
C LEU A 163 9.96 -11.97 5.98
N LEU A 164 10.67 -13.10 5.79
CA LEU A 164 10.20 -14.42 6.17
C LEU A 164 9.99 -14.52 7.68
N GLY A 165 10.93 -13.98 8.46
CA GLY A 165 10.84 -13.92 9.91
C GLY A 165 9.63 -13.08 10.39
N LEU A 166 9.36 -11.94 9.76
CA LEU A 166 8.19 -11.11 10.06
C LEU A 166 6.88 -11.85 9.76
N ARG A 167 6.78 -12.51 8.59
CA ARG A 167 5.57 -13.28 8.26
C ARG A 167 5.29 -14.35 9.32
N LYS A 168 6.34 -15.10 9.69
CA LYS A 168 6.24 -16.12 10.74
C LYS A 168 5.82 -15.50 12.08
N LEU A 169 6.48 -14.41 12.49
CA LEU A 169 6.22 -13.71 13.74
C LEU A 169 4.77 -13.21 13.81
N CYS A 170 4.25 -12.61 12.73
CA CYS A 170 2.87 -12.14 12.65
C CYS A 170 1.87 -13.30 12.77
N THR A 171 2.14 -14.42 12.10
CA THR A 171 1.32 -15.63 12.19
C THR A 171 1.30 -16.19 13.62
N ASP A 172 2.46 -16.36 14.23
CA ASP A 172 2.62 -16.92 15.58
C ASP A 172 1.93 -16.04 16.65
N LYS A 173 1.88 -14.72 16.44
CA LYS A 173 1.31 -13.74 17.37
C LYS A 173 -0.14 -13.34 17.05
N ASN A 174 -0.69 -13.85 15.95
CA ASN A 174 -2.02 -13.46 15.45
C ASN A 174 -2.16 -11.93 15.34
N ILE A 175 -1.19 -11.30 14.66
CA ILE A 175 -1.18 -9.89 14.29
C ILE A 175 -1.01 -9.76 12.77
N LEU A 176 -1.45 -8.66 12.19
CA LEU A 176 -1.38 -8.46 10.75
C LEU A 176 0.03 -8.10 10.28
N MET A 177 0.45 -8.70 9.17
CA MET A 177 1.59 -8.23 8.40
C MET A 177 1.09 -7.38 7.24
N MET A 178 1.40 -6.08 7.25
CA MET A 178 1.00 -5.15 6.20
C MET A 178 2.24 -4.59 5.50
N MET A 179 2.11 -4.36 4.19
CA MET A 179 3.19 -3.81 3.35
C MET A 179 2.80 -2.47 2.76
N ASP A 180 3.64 -1.46 2.94
CA ASP A 180 3.55 -0.21 2.19
C ASP A 180 4.30 -0.37 0.86
N SER A 181 3.56 -0.61 -0.20
CA SER A 181 4.08 -0.74 -1.56
C SER A 181 3.85 0.51 -2.41
N VAL A 182 3.59 1.65 -1.78
CA VAL A 182 3.32 2.92 -2.48
C VAL A 182 4.46 3.31 -3.41
N GLN A 183 5.72 3.14 -2.99
CA GLN A 183 6.87 3.47 -3.83
C GLN A 183 7.54 2.24 -4.45
N CYS A 184 7.62 1.13 -3.76
CA CYS A 184 8.37 -0.05 -4.18
C CYS A 184 7.53 -1.13 -4.87
N GLY A 185 6.20 -0.94 -4.98
CA GLY A 185 5.30 -1.85 -5.70
C GLY A 185 5.08 -1.46 -7.16
N PHE A 186 4.10 -2.11 -7.78
CA PHE A 186 3.67 -1.92 -9.14
C PHE A 186 4.83 -1.91 -10.15
N PHE A 187 5.55 -3.04 -10.20
CA PHE A 187 6.68 -3.29 -11.11
C PHE A 187 7.89 -2.37 -10.95
N ARG A 188 7.97 -1.53 -9.90
CA ARG A 188 9.13 -0.65 -9.68
C ARG A 188 10.45 -1.43 -9.60
N THR A 189 10.42 -2.65 -9.10
CA THR A 189 11.59 -3.52 -8.91
C THR A 189 11.65 -4.68 -9.91
N GLY A 190 10.81 -4.66 -10.95
CA GLY A 190 10.74 -5.71 -11.99
C GLY A 190 9.67 -6.77 -11.77
N HIS A 191 9.11 -6.87 -10.56
CA HIS A 191 7.97 -7.72 -10.22
C HIS A 191 6.80 -6.87 -9.71
N PHE A 192 5.60 -7.43 -9.65
CA PHE A 192 4.42 -6.70 -9.19
C PHE A 192 4.62 -6.08 -7.82
N GLN A 193 5.24 -6.84 -6.92
CA GLN A 193 5.55 -6.38 -5.58
C GLN A 193 7.06 -6.53 -5.26
N SER A 194 7.58 -5.64 -4.41
CA SER A 194 9.00 -5.63 -4.06
C SER A 194 9.46 -6.90 -3.33
N TRP A 195 8.60 -7.54 -2.55
CA TRP A 195 8.94 -8.79 -1.88
C TRP A 195 9.16 -9.95 -2.85
N GLU A 196 8.49 -9.97 -4.00
CA GLU A 196 8.74 -10.96 -5.05
C GLU A 196 10.17 -10.86 -5.57
N THR A 197 10.66 -9.61 -5.76
CA THR A 197 12.06 -9.37 -6.14
C THR A 197 13.03 -9.76 -5.01
N ILE A 198 12.73 -9.35 -3.77
CA ILE A 198 13.60 -9.61 -2.61
C ILE A 198 13.72 -11.11 -2.33
N LEU A 199 12.65 -11.85 -2.54
CA LEU A 199 12.56 -13.28 -2.23
C LEU A 199 12.80 -14.19 -3.44
N SER A 200 13.15 -13.65 -4.62
CA SER A 200 13.30 -14.43 -5.86
C SER A 200 14.25 -15.64 -5.74
N ASP A 201 15.34 -15.48 -4.98
CA ASP A 201 16.36 -16.52 -4.76
C ASP A 201 16.14 -17.29 -3.45
N SER A 202 15.02 -17.06 -2.76
CA SER A 202 14.71 -17.65 -1.46
C SER A 202 13.62 -18.70 -1.59
N ASN A 203 13.62 -19.70 -0.70
CA ASN A 203 12.51 -20.65 -0.59
C ASN A 203 11.32 -19.93 0.11
N SER A 204 10.59 -19.15 -0.67
CA SER A 204 9.53 -18.23 -0.20
C SER A 204 8.13 -18.66 -0.62
N ASP A 205 7.95 -19.97 -0.93
CA ASP A 205 6.69 -20.49 -1.41
C ASP A 205 5.53 -20.05 -0.51
N GLY A 206 4.63 -19.24 -1.11
CA GLY A 206 3.44 -18.74 -0.42
C GLY A 206 3.64 -17.52 0.47
N PHE A 207 4.77 -16.78 0.37
CA PHE A 207 4.86 -15.49 1.08
C PHE A 207 3.80 -14.52 0.60
N GLN A 208 2.94 -14.09 1.51
CA GLN A 208 1.89 -13.10 1.25
C GLN A 208 1.65 -12.26 2.51
N PRO A 209 1.62 -10.92 2.42
CA PRO A 209 1.13 -10.07 3.50
C PRO A 209 -0.39 -10.21 3.65
N ASP A 210 -0.92 -9.77 4.78
CA ASP A 210 -2.37 -9.77 5.01
C ASP A 210 -3.08 -8.63 4.27
N ALA A 211 -2.39 -7.50 4.08
CA ALA A 211 -2.83 -6.36 3.28
C ALA A 211 -1.63 -5.55 2.78
N PHE A 212 -1.82 -4.80 1.70
CA PHE A 212 -0.82 -3.84 1.23
C PHE A 212 -1.45 -2.61 0.57
N SER A 213 -0.72 -1.50 0.61
CA SER A 213 -1.08 -0.27 -0.09
C SER A 213 -0.28 -0.10 -1.38
N MET A 214 -0.86 0.56 -2.37
CA MET A 214 -0.21 0.96 -3.62
C MET A 214 -0.62 2.38 -3.99
N ALA A 215 0.25 3.10 -4.71
CA ALA A 215 -0.05 4.37 -5.36
C ALA A 215 1.04 4.65 -6.42
N LYS A 216 1.40 5.91 -6.63
CA LYS A 216 2.51 6.33 -7.51
C LYS A 216 2.47 5.65 -8.88
N SER A 217 3.31 4.63 -9.12
CA SER A 217 3.36 3.90 -10.39
C SER A 217 2.01 3.31 -10.81
N LEU A 218 1.13 2.95 -9.86
CA LEU A 218 -0.22 2.48 -10.15
C LEU A 218 -1.02 3.47 -11.00
N GLY A 219 -0.90 4.76 -10.69
CA GLY A 219 -1.55 5.83 -11.45
C GLY A 219 -0.79 6.26 -12.70
N ALA A 220 0.45 5.79 -12.91
CA ALA A 220 1.32 6.16 -14.04
C ALA A 220 1.38 7.68 -14.30
N GLY A 221 1.41 8.48 -13.22
CA GLY A 221 1.42 9.95 -13.27
C GLY A 221 0.09 10.62 -12.88
N LEU A 222 -1.01 9.89 -12.79
CA LEU A 222 -2.29 10.39 -12.27
C LEU A 222 -2.49 10.06 -10.78
N PRO A 223 -3.27 10.88 -10.04
CA PRO A 223 -3.60 10.60 -8.64
C PRO A 223 -4.42 9.32 -8.50
N MET A 224 -3.80 8.27 -7.97
CA MET A 224 -4.44 7.01 -7.65
C MET A 224 -3.72 6.32 -6.50
N GLY A 225 -4.49 5.68 -5.63
CA GLY A 225 -4.02 4.75 -4.62
C GLY A 225 -4.95 3.55 -4.55
N ALA A 226 -4.48 2.48 -3.96
CA ALA A 226 -5.27 1.29 -3.74
C ALA A 226 -4.80 0.54 -2.48
N ILE A 227 -5.71 -0.21 -1.89
CA ILE A 227 -5.44 -1.17 -0.84
C ILE A 227 -5.90 -2.53 -1.35
N TRP A 228 -5.05 -3.52 -1.20
CA TRP A 228 -5.45 -4.91 -1.28
C TRP A 228 -5.55 -5.50 0.13
N ALA A 229 -6.57 -6.30 0.37
CA ALA A 229 -6.74 -7.06 1.60
C ALA A 229 -7.10 -8.51 1.27
N ASN A 230 -6.47 -9.46 1.98
CA ASN A 230 -6.73 -10.89 1.79
C ASN A 230 -8.15 -11.29 2.25
N GLU A 231 -8.57 -12.52 1.98
CA GLU A 231 -9.92 -13.00 2.26
C GLU A 231 -10.42 -12.77 3.70
N PRO A 232 -9.63 -13.01 4.78
CA PRO A 232 -10.09 -12.73 6.13
C PRO A 232 -10.36 -11.25 6.42
N LEU A 233 -9.71 -10.32 5.69
CA LEU A 233 -9.78 -8.89 5.92
C LEU A 233 -10.61 -8.12 4.89
N GLN A 234 -10.87 -8.73 3.75
CA GLN A 234 -11.45 -8.07 2.56
C GLN A 234 -12.80 -7.40 2.78
N ASP A 235 -13.53 -7.78 3.81
CA ASP A 235 -14.85 -7.24 4.13
C ASP A 235 -14.87 -6.32 5.37
N LEU A 236 -13.71 -6.08 6.00
CA LEU A 236 -13.61 -5.20 7.17
C LEU A 236 -13.97 -3.75 6.84
N LEU A 237 -13.58 -3.24 5.67
CA LEU A 237 -13.97 -1.91 5.20
C LEU A 237 -15.33 -1.95 4.49
N GLY A 238 -16.33 -2.53 5.13
CA GLY A 238 -17.69 -2.62 4.62
C GLY A 238 -18.41 -1.26 4.52
N PRO A 239 -19.65 -1.24 3.99
CA PRO A 239 -20.42 -0.01 3.80
C PRO A 239 -20.51 0.84 5.08
N GLY A 240 -20.23 2.15 4.94
CA GLY A 240 -20.26 3.12 6.04
C GLY A 240 -18.99 3.18 6.90
N THR A 241 -18.02 2.27 6.75
CA THR A 241 -16.78 2.29 7.55
C THR A 241 -15.67 3.10 6.92
N HIS A 242 -15.57 3.09 5.60
CA HIS A 242 -14.56 3.80 4.83
C HIS A 242 -15.11 4.19 3.46
N GLY A 243 -14.62 5.29 2.89
CA GLY A 243 -15.12 5.78 1.61
C GLY A 243 -14.22 6.86 1.02
N THR A 244 -14.43 7.12 -0.27
CA THR A 244 -13.74 8.14 -1.02
C THR A 244 -14.64 8.63 -2.15
N THR A 245 -14.63 9.93 -2.45
CA THR A 245 -15.42 10.49 -3.54
C THR A 245 -14.83 10.11 -4.90
N PHE A 246 -13.54 10.25 -5.08
CA PHE A 246 -12.86 10.10 -6.37
C PHE A 246 -12.05 8.82 -6.54
N GLY A 247 -11.92 7.99 -5.50
CA GLY A 247 -11.12 6.76 -5.57
C GLY A 247 -11.68 5.79 -6.62
N GLY A 248 -10.83 5.35 -7.55
CA GLY A 248 -11.21 4.45 -8.63
C GLY A 248 -12.15 5.07 -9.67
N THR A 249 -12.15 6.41 -9.84
CA THR A 249 -12.94 7.07 -10.89
C THR A 249 -12.63 6.48 -12.28
N PRO A 250 -13.61 6.34 -13.19
CA PRO A 250 -13.44 5.67 -14.48
C PRO A 250 -12.24 6.17 -15.29
N LEU A 251 -12.01 7.50 -15.29
CA LEU A 251 -10.91 8.12 -16.04
C LEU A 251 -9.54 7.59 -15.60
N VAL A 252 -9.28 7.60 -14.28
CA VAL A 252 -7.99 7.17 -13.72
C VAL A 252 -7.87 5.65 -13.77
N SER A 253 -8.97 4.92 -13.57
CA SER A 253 -8.98 3.46 -13.68
C SER A 253 -8.66 2.97 -15.09
N ALA A 254 -9.21 3.59 -16.13
CA ALA A 254 -8.88 3.26 -17.52
C ALA A 254 -7.39 3.54 -17.84
N HIS A 255 -6.86 4.64 -17.32
CA HIS A 255 -5.44 4.97 -17.47
C HIS A 255 -4.52 3.95 -16.75
N ALA A 256 -4.83 3.62 -15.50
CA ALA A 256 -4.07 2.64 -14.72
C ALA A 256 -4.16 1.23 -15.31
N LEU A 257 -5.36 0.85 -15.83
CA LEU A 257 -5.55 -0.41 -16.54
C LEU A 257 -4.65 -0.49 -17.78
N LYS A 258 -4.59 0.58 -18.58
CA LYS A 258 -3.71 0.65 -19.74
C LYS A 258 -2.23 0.61 -19.33
N ALA A 259 -1.83 1.27 -18.24
CA ALA A 259 -0.48 1.19 -17.71
C ALA A 259 -0.08 -0.22 -17.28
N LEU A 260 -1.03 -0.99 -16.75
CA LEU A 260 -0.82 -2.39 -16.36
C LEU A 260 -0.71 -3.34 -17.56
N GLU A 261 -1.31 -2.98 -18.69
CA GLU A 261 -1.27 -3.77 -19.93
C GLU A 261 0.03 -3.58 -20.74
N ILE A 262 0.72 -2.44 -20.58
CA ILE A 262 2.01 -2.11 -21.21
C ILE A 262 3.16 -2.78 -20.47
#